data_eddea0bc1d0cec1dd8631247f3669124
#
_entry.id   eddea0bc1d0cec1dd8631247f3669124
#
_cell.length_a   1.000
_cell.length_b   1.000
_cell.length_c   1.000
_cell.angle_alpha   90.00
_cell.angle_beta   90.00
_cell.angle_gamma   90.00
#
_symmetry.space_group_name_H-M   'P 1'
#
loop_
_entity.id
_entity.type
_entity.pdbx_description
1 polymer ?
#
loop_
_entity_poly.entity_id
_entity_poly.type
_entity_poly.pdbx_seq_one_letter_code
_entity_poly.pdbx_strand_id
1 'polypeptide(L)'
;FDIQFSALLQRFFIDFSVAATVLLALLLLLTFIFGRIYCSTLCPFGLYQELLMLLFRRRKQTQKNYPYKYFLAALLFGTLIGGTAFLLRLIDPYTIFGSAASITCLGLSLAAAVAILVWFKGRFFCTNICPVGTVLGLISKHALTRISINTDACISCGLCASKCPTGSIDFKNKTVDNETCIKCFNCLTACRKNGITI
;
A
#
# COMPACT_ATOMS: atom_id res chain seq x y z
N PHE A 1 13.26 -1.30 -13.89
CA PHE A 1 12.91 -1.92 -12.59
C PHE A 1 13.65 -1.32 -11.39
N ASP A 2 14.63 -0.45 -11.60
CA ASP A 2 15.50 0.13 -10.56
C ASP A 2 14.86 1.26 -9.73
N ILE A 3 13.67 1.71 -10.07
CA ILE A 3 12.96 2.84 -9.43
C ILE A 3 12.08 2.39 -8.26
N GLN A 4 12.11 1.11 -7.89
CA GLN A 4 11.25 0.61 -6.81
C GLN A 4 11.87 0.90 -5.45
N PHE A 5 10.99 1.22 -4.47
CA PHE A 5 11.40 1.62 -3.12
C PHE A 5 12.35 0.63 -2.45
N SER A 6 12.07 -0.66 -2.52
CA SER A 6 12.91 -1.71 -1.91
C SER A 6 14.28 -1.84 -2.60
N ALA A 7 14.33 -1.75 -3.94
CA ALA A 7 15.57 -1.77 -4.69
C ALA A 7 16.43 -0.53 -4.40
N LEU A 8 15.83 0.64 -4.34
CA LEU A 8 16.51 1.89 -3.98
C LEU A 8 17.04 1.84 -2.54
N LEU A 9 16.27 1.28 -1.61
CA LEU A 9 16.69 1.14 -0.23
C LEU A 9 17.88 0.18 -0.09
N GLN A 10 17.86 -0.96 -0.77
CA GLN A 10 18.97 -1.91 -0.78
C GLN A 10 20.24 -1.30 -1.38
N ARG A 11 20.14 -0.59 -2.51
CA ARG A 11 21.28 0.13 -3.11
C ARG A 11 21.81 1.25 -2.23
N PHE A 12 20.93 1.94 -1.50
CA PHE A 12 21.36 2.94 -0.52
C PHE A 12 22.23 2.34 0.59
N PHE A 13 21.84 1.17 1.13
CA PHE A 13 22.59 0.53 2.22
C PHE A 13 23.85 -0.22 1.75
N ILE A 14 23.86 -0.75 0.53
CA ILE A 14 24.96 -1.58 0.03
C ILE A 14 26.01 -0.73 -0.74
N ASP A 15 25.57 0.12 -1.65
CA ASP A 15 26.46 0.81 -2.61
C ASP A 15 26.67 2.32 -2.30
N PHE A 16 25.94 2.88 -1.32
CA PHE A 16 25.90 4.31 -1.02
C PHE A 16 25.78 5.20 -2.28
N SER A 17 25.03 4.71 -3.28
CA SER A 17 24.89 5.39 -4.57
C SER A 17 24.13 6.71 -4.42
N VAL A 18 24.74 7.82 -4.84
CA VAL A 18 24.13 9.15 -4.82
C VAL A 18 22.81 9.17 -5.62
N ALA A 19 22.76 8.48 -6.76
CA ALA A 19 21.56 8.39 -7.58
C ALA A 19 20.42 7.70 -6.84
N ALA A 20 20.71 6.58 -6.12
CA ALA A 20 19.70 5.88 -5.32
C ALA A 20 19.19 6.75 -4.16
N THR A 21 20.07 7.51 -3.52
CA THR A 21 19.72 8.44 -2.44
C THR A 21 18.78 9.55 -2.93
N VAL A 22 19.10 10.17 -4.07
CA VAL A 22 18.28 11.23 -4.67
C VAL A 22 16.91 10.70 -5.09
N LEU A 23 16.86 9.53 -5.74
CA LEU A 23 15.59 8.91 -6.14
C LEU A 23 14.73 8.50 -4.93
N LEU A 24 15.35 7.97 -3.88
CA LEU A 24 14.64 7.62 -2.64
C LEU A 24 14.08 8.87 -1.97
N ALA A 25 14.86 9.94 -1.85
CA ALA A 25 14.42 11.22 -1.29
C ALA A 25 13.28 11.82 -2.11
N LEU A 26 13.36 11.78 -3.45
CA LEU A 26 12.31 12.24 -4.34
C LEU A 26 11.01 11.44 -4.14
N LEU A 27 11.11 10.12 -4.01
CA LEU A 27 9.96 9.24 -3.79
C LEU A 27 9.30 9.49 -2.43
N LEU A 28 10.10 9.72 -1.38
CA LEU A 28 9.59 10.09 -0.06
C LEU A 28 8.93 11.47 -0.08
N LEU A 29 9.50 12.44 -0.79
CA LEU A 29 8.92 13.77 -0.97
C LEU A 29 7.58 13.70 -1.73
N LEU A 30 7.51 12.96 -2.81
CA LEU A 30 6.27 12.72 -3.55
C LEU A 30 5.21 12.05 -2.66
N THR A 31 5.64 11.10 -1.82
CA THR A 31 4.72 10.45 -0.87
C THR A 31 4.25 11.43 0.20
N PHE A 32 5.07 12.37 0.62
CA PHE A 32 4.67 13.42 1.57
C PHE A 32 3.68 14.41 0.96
N ILE A 33 3.83 14.75 -0.31
CA ILE A 33 2.91 15.66 -1.00
C ILE A 33 1.60 14.96 -1.35
N PHE A 34 1.69 13.86 -2.09
CA PHE A 34 0.54 13.17 -2.69
C PHE A 34 0.04 11.95 -1.91
N GLY A 35 0.73 11.53 -0.85
CA GLY A 35 0.43 10.31 -0.10
C GLY A 35 0.83 9.04 -0.85
N ARG A 36 0.16 7.91 -0.57
CA ARG A 36 0.52 6.57 -1.05
C ARG A 36 0.12 6.28 -2.52
N ILE A 37 0.16 7.28 -3.40
CA ILE A 37 -0.14 7.08 -4.83
C ILE A 37 0.80 6.05 -5.46
N TYR A 38 2.08 6.01 -5.06
CA TYR A 38 3.03 5.00 -5.51
C TYR A 38 2.48 3.58 -5.44
N CYS A 39 1.78 3.22 -4.36
CA CYS A 39 1.22 1.88 -4.17
C CYS A 39 0.02 1.57 -5.09
N SER A 40 -0.64 2.59 -5.63
CA SER A 40 -1.78 2.40 -6.53
C SER A 40 -1.41 2.44 -8.01
N THR A 41 -0.32 3.16 -8.38
CA THR A 41 0.01 3.43 -9.79
C THR A 41 1.33 2.81 -10.24
N LEU A 42 2.38 2.89 -9.42
CA LEU A 42 3.75 2.51 -9.80
C LEU A 42 4.17 1.12 -9.32
N CYS A 43 3.59 0.64 -8.22
CA CYS A 43 3.95 -0.67 -7.68
C CYS A 43 3.31 -1.79 -8.53
N PRO A 44 4.08 -2.64 -9.25
CA PRO A 44 3.52 -3.70 -10.08
C PRO A 44 2.74 -4.72 -9.27
N PHE A 45 3.15 -4.96 -8.02
CA PHE A 45 2.43 -5.82 -7.10
C PHE A 45 1.09 -5.22 -6.63
N GLY A 46 1.03 -3.89 -6.51
CA GLY A 46 -0.22 -3.16 -6.27
C GLY A 46 -1.19 -3.29 -7.44
N LEU A 47 -0.69 -3.18 -8.67
CA LEU A 47 -1.47 -3.38 -9.91
C LEU A 47 -1.95 -4.83 -10.03
N TYR A 48 -1.12 -5.82 -9.70
CA TYR A 48 -1.51 -7.23 -9.65
C TYR A 48 -2.68 -7.47 -8.70
N GLN A 49 -2.64 -6.91 -7.48
CA GLN A 49 -3.75 -7.01 -6.54
C GLN A 49 -5.02 -6.30 -7.03
N GLU A 50 -4.89 -5.15 -7.71
CA GLU A 50 -6.03 -4.46 -8.31
C GLU A 50 -6.69 -5.31 -9.40
N LEU A 51 -5.89 -5.90 -10.28
CA LEU A 51 -6.37 -6.80 -11.32
C LEU A 51 -7.12 -8.01 -10.74
N LEU A 52 -6.58 -8.63 -9.69
CA LEU A 52 -7.24 -9.72 -8.98
C LEU A 52 -8.57 -9.28 -8.34
N MET A 53 -8.61 -8.09 -7.75
CA MET A 53 -9.85 -7.55 -7.16
C MET A 53 -10.93 -7.28 -8.22
N LEU A 54 -10.54 -6.82 -9.41
CA LEU A 54 -11.44 -6.65 -10.54
C LEU A 54 -11.97 -8.00 -11.01
N LEU A 55 -11.10 -9.00 -11.12
CA LEU A 55 -11.46 -10.35 -11.56
C LEU A 55 -12.41 -11.03 -10.57
N PHE A 56 -12.13 -10.92 -9.28
CA PHE A 56 -12.93 -11.54 -8.23
C PHE A 56 -14.20 -10.76 -7.87
N ARG A 57 -14.41 -9.58 -8.47
CA ARG A 57 -15.57 -8.71 -8.26
C ARG A 57 -15.91 -8.43 -6.77
N ARG A 58 -14.98 -8.67 -5.86
CA ARG A 58 -15.15 -8.44 -4.41
C ARG A 58 -14.61 -7.06 -4.03
N ARG A 59 -15.49 -6.22 -3.49
CA ARG A 59 -15.18 -4.85 -3.05
C ARG A 59 -15.52 -4.57 -1.58
N LYS A 60 -15.99 -5.56 -0.83
CA LYS A 60 -16.30 -5.37 0.60
C LYS A 60 -15.05 -5.59 1.43
N GLN A 61 -14.53 -4.53 2.02
CA GLN A 61 -13.46 -4.62 2.98
C GLN A 61 -13.77 -3.80 4.22
N THR A 62 -13.82 -4.48 5.34
CA THR A 62 -13.71 -3.87 6.65
C THR A 62 -12.29 -4.12 7.11
N GLN A 63 -11.40 -3.21 6.79
CA GLN A 63 -10.01 -3.40 7.16
C GLN A 63 -9.75 -2.65 8.46
N LYS A 64 -9.42 -3.40 9.50
CA LYS A 64 -8.87 -2.83 10.74
C LYS A 64 -7.39 -2.60 10.57
N ASN A 65 -6.94 -1.44 11.02
CA ASN A 65 -5.52 -1.11 11.10
C ASN A 65 -4.93 -1.86 12.31
N TYR A 66 -4.04 -2.80 12.06
CA TYR A 66 -3.46 -3.63 13.12
C TYR A 66 -2.09 -3.09 13.54
N PRO A 67 -1.83 -2.94 14.84
CA PRO A 67 -0.57 -2.40 15.34
C PRO A 67 0.65 -3.30 15.06
N TYR A 68 0.45 -4.60 14.85
CA TYR A 68 1.55 -5.54 14.56
C TYR A 68 2.35 -5.21 13.28
N LYS A 69 1.77 -4.43 12.34
CA LYS A 69 2.46 -3.99 11.13
C LYS A 69 3.72 -3.18 11.42
N TYR A 70 3.72 -2.38 12.48
CA TYR A 70 4.88 -1.59 12.88
C TYR A 70 5.99 -2.49 13.43
N PHE A 71 5.60 -3.49 14.24
CA PHE A 71 6.54 -4.49 14.74
C PHE A 71 7.16 -5.29 13.59
N LEU A 72 6.34 -5.73 12.64
CA LEU A 72 6.81 -6.47 11.47
C LEU A 72 7.74 -5.61 10.60
N ALA A 73 7.39 -4.35 10.36
CA ALA A 73 8.24 -3.42 9.62
C ALA A 73 9.57 -3.18 10.34
N ALA A 74 9.55 -2.93 11.65
CA ALA A 74 10.77 -2.74 12.46
C ALA A 74 11.67 -3.98 12.43
N LEU A 75 11.09 -5.19 12.53
CA LEU A 75 11.83 -6.45 12.44
C LEU A 75 12.48 -6.61 11.05
N LEU A 76 11.75 -6.32 9.98
CA LEU A 76 12.26 -6.44 8.61
C LEU A 76 13.38 -5.42 8.30
N PHE A 77 13.23 -4.17 8.79
CA PHE A 77 14.30 -3.17 8.66
C PHE A 77 15.50 -3.51 9.56
N GLY A 78 15.27 -4.06 10.76
CA GLY A 78 16.33 -4.55 11.63
C GLY A 78 17.17 -5.65 10.99
N THR A 79 16.54 -6.61 10.29
CA THR A 79 17.28 -7.66 9.56
C THR A 79 18.04 -7.11 8.37
N LEU A 80 17.56 -6.05 7.71
CA LEU A 80 18.29 -5.38 6.64
C LEU A 80 19.58 -4.73 7.17
N ILE A 81 19.51 -4.02 8.29
CA ILE A 81 20.67 -3.40 8.95
C ILE A 81 21.65 -4.46 9.46
N GLY A 82 21.15 -5.61 9.96
CA GLY A 82 21.95 -6.75 10.39
C GLY A 82 22.60 -7.56 9.24
N GLY A 83 22.49 -7.12 7.98
CA GLY A 83 23.08 -7.77 6.81
C GLY A 83 22.38 -9.04 6.33
N THR A 84 21.27 -9.43 6.96
CA THR A 84 20.48 -10.60 6.58
C THR A 84 19.24 -10.19 5.80
N ALA A 85 19.40 -9.90 4.50
CA ALA A 85 18.29 -9.51 3.63
C ALA A 85 17.31 -10.66 3.27
N PHE A 86 17.53 -11.87 3.83
CA PHE A 86 16.75 -13.05 3.46
C PHE A 86 15.25 -12.88 3.76
N LEU A 87 14.91 -12.40 4.96
CA LEU A 87 13.51 -12.21 5.37
C LEU A 87 12.83 -11.10 4.55
N LEU A 88 13.57 -10.04 4.25
CA LEU A 88 13.09 -8.95 3.40
C LEU A 88 12.78 -9.46 2.00
N ARG A 89 13.67 -10.27 1.40
CA ARG A 89 13.45 -10.87 0.08
C ARG A 89 12.22 -11.76 0.00
N LEU A 90 11.84 -12.41 1.10
CA LEU A 90 10.66 -13.29 1.13
C LEU A 90 9.33 -12.49 1.16
N ILE A 91 9.31 -11.34 1.82
CA ILE A 91 8.09 -10.53 2.06
C ILE A 91 8.03 -9.31 1.13
N ASP A 92 9.14 -8.96 0.50
CA ASP A 92 9.20 -7.80 -0.39
C ASP A 92 8.33 -8.03 -1.65
N PRO A 93 7.38 -7.13 -1.94
CA PRO A 93 6.48 -7.28 -3.08
C PRO A 93 7.20 -7.34 -4.43
N TYR A 94 8.37 -6.71 -4.53
CA TYR A 94 9.21 -6.74 -5.72
C TYR A 94 9.80 -8.13 -5.97
N THR A 95 10.36 -8.73 -4.94
CA THR A 95 10.98 -10.07 -5.03
C THR A 95 9.93 -11.15 -5.31
N ILE A 96 8.75 -11.04 -4.69
CA ILE A 96 7.63 -11.96 -4.95
C ILE A 96 7.18 -11.84 -6.42
N PHE A 97 7.00 -10.62 -6.91
CA PHE A 97 6.58 -10.40 -8.30
C PHE A 97 7.66 -10.85 -9.31
N GLY A 98 8.92 -10.50 -9.07
CA GLY A 98 10.04 -10.91 -9.92
C GLY A 98 10.25 -12.41 -9.96
N SER A 99 10.18 -13.11 -8.81
CA SER A 99 10.31 -14.56 -8.75
C SER A 99 9.10 -15.28 -9.33
N ALA A 100 7.90 -14.72 -9.23
CA ALA A 100 6.72 -15.24 -9.92
C ALA A 100 6.85 -15.06 -11.45
N ALA A 101 7.35 -13.93 -11.92
CA ALA A 101 7.62 -13.68 -13.34
C ALA A 101 8.70 -14.61 -13.92
N SER A 102 9.68 -15.02 -13.08
CA SER A 102 10.71 -16.02 -13.44
C SER A 102 10.21 -17.46 -13.35
N ILE A 103 8.91 -17.69 -13.12
CA ILE A 103 8.26 -19.01 -13.03
C ILE A 103 8.96 -19.94 -12.00
N THR A 104 9.50 -19.37 -10.93
CA THR A 104 10.05 -20.18 -9.83
C THR A 104 8.92 -20.75 -8.98
N CYS A 105 9.05 -22.00 -8.54
CA CYS A 105 8.03 -22.67 -7.73
C CYS A 105 7.70 -21.87 -6.45
N LEU A 106 8.72 -21.30 -5.80
CA LEU A 106 8.56 -20.44 -4.63
C LEU A 106 7.80 -19.14 -4.98
N GLY A 107 8.14 -18.48 -6.08
CA GLY A 107 7.48 -17.24 -6.51
C GLY A 107 6.02 -17.46 -6.85
N LEU A 108 5.70 -18.54 -7.56
CA LEU A 108 4.33 -18.90 -7.89
C LEU A 108 3.50 -19.24 -6.64
N SER A 109 4.07 -19.97 -5.68
CA SER A 109 3.38 -20.31 -4.43
C SER A 109 3.09 -19.06 -3.58
N LEU A 110 4.03 -18.13 -3.49
CA LEU A 110 3.84 -16.86 -2.79
C LEU A 110 2.81 -15.96 -3.49
N ALA A 111 2.86 -15.88 -4.82
CA ALA A 111 1.88 -15.13 -5.60
C ALA A 111 0.46 -15.74 -5.45
N ALA A 112 0.34 -17.06 -5.44
CA ALA A 112 -0.92 -17.76 -5.18
C ALA A 112 -1.43 -17.51 -3.75
N ALA A 113 -0.56 -17.55 -2.74
CA ALA A 113 -0.92 -17.22 -1.36
C ALA A 113 -1.45 -15.79 -1.25
N VAL A 114 -0.82 -14.83 -1.93
CA VAL A 114 -1.31 -13.44 -1.98
C VAL A 114 -2.64 -13.35 -2.75
N ALA A 115 -2.83 -14.10 -3.83
CA ALA A 115 -4.12 -14.14 -4.54
C ALA A 115 -5.25 -14.65 -3.63
N ILE A 116 -4.98 -15.67 -2.81
CA ILE A 116 -5.92 -16.17 -1.80
C ILE A 116 -6.22 -15.09 -0.75
N LEU A 117 -5.20 -14.37 -0.26
CA LEU A 117 -5.38 -13.25 0.66
C LEU A 117 -6.22 -12.14 0.04
N VAL A 118 -6.00 -11.81 -1.24
CA VAL A 118 -6.81 -10.84 -1.98
C VAL A 118 -8.24 -11.31 -2.11
N TRP A 119 -8.46 -12.60 -2.35
CA TRP A 119 -9.80 -13.20 -2.39
C TRP A 119 -10.58 -12.98 -1.08
N PHE A 120 -9.94 -13.20 0.06
CA PHE A 120 -10.61 -13.09 1.37
C PHE A 120 -10.63 -11.67 1.94
N LYS A 121 -9.51 -10.94 1.83
CA LYS A 121 -9.27 -9.67 2.55
C LYS A 121 -8.82 -8.51 1.64
N GLY A 122 -8.81 -8.68 0.30
CA GLY A 122 -8.41 -7.68 -0.68
C GLY A 122 -6.98 -7.16 -0.49
N ARG A 123 -6.77 -5.85 -0.37
CA ARG A 123 -5.42 -5.25 -0.24
C ARG A 123 -4.79 -5.38 1.16
N PHE A 124 -5.16 -6.42 1.92
CA PHE A 124 -4.64 -6.63 3.27
C PHE A 124 -3.12 -6.75 3.32
N PHE A 125 -2.51 -7.41 2.35
CA PHE A 125 -1.05 -7.54 2.27
C PHE A 125 -0.36 -6.17 2.23
N CYS A 126 -0.78 -5.28 1.34
CA CYS A 126 -0.17 -3.96 1.17
C CYS A 126 -0.38 -3.02 2.37
N THR A 127 -1.45 -3.23 3.15
CA THR A 127 -1.78 -2.35 4.28
C THR A 127 -1.24 -2.83 5.61
N ASN A 128 -1.05 -4.15 5.80
CA ASN A 128 -0.70 -4.72 7.09
C ASN A 128 0.56 -5.60 7.12
N ILE A 129 1.03 -6.09 5.98
CA ILE A 129 2.19 -7.00 5.92
C ILE A 129 3.38 -6.31 5.24
N CYS A 130 3.14 -5.57 4.16
CA CYS A 130 4.20 -4.97 3.35
C CYS A 130 4.96 -3.89 4.14
N PRO A 131 6.30 -4.02 4.33
CA PRO A 131 7.10 -3.02 5.04
C PRO A 131 7.12 -1.69 4.31
N VAL A 132 7.21 -1.70 2.98
CA VAL A 132 7.11 -0.51 2.13
C VAL A 132 5.78 0.21 2.36
N GLY A 133 4.68 -0.55 2.37
CA GLY A 133 3.35 -0.03 2.65
C GLY A 133 3.24 0.61 4.04
N THR A 134 3.91 0.06 5.04
CA THR A 134 3.91 0.62 6.42
C THR A 134 4.66 1.93 6.48
N VAL A 135 5.88 2.01 5.91
CA VAL A 135 6.68 3.24 5.91
C VAL A 135 6.00 4.36 5.13
N LEU A 136 5.57 4.08 3.89
CA LEU A 136 4.87 5.07 3.08
C LEU A 136 3.52 5.47 3.72
N GLY A 137 2.89 4.56 4.48
CA GLY A 137 1.68 4.82 5.24
C GLY A 137 1.89 5.84 6.35
N LEU A 138 2.94 5.68 7.14
CA LEU A 138 3.31 6.63 8.20
C LEU A 138 3.53 8.04 7.64
N ILE A 139 4.23 8.15 6.52
CA ILE A 139 4.45 9.43 5.83
C ILE A 139 3.13 9.98 5.29
N SER A 140 2.31 9.14 4.65
CA SER A 140 1.01 9.52 4.09
C SER A 140 0.00 10.01 5.13
N LYS A 141 0.12 9.56 6.38
CA LYS A 141 -0.67 10.06 7.49
C LYS A 141 -0.52 11.58 7.66
N HIS A 142 0.68 12.10 7.38
CA HIS A 142 1.04 13.52 7.48
C HIS A 142 1.11 14.21 6.11
N ALA A 143 0.65 13.56 5.04
CA ALA A 143 0.70 14.12 3.70
C ALA A 143 -0.09 15.44 3.59
N LEU A 144 0.34 16.31 2.68
CA LEU A 144 -0.32 17.60 2.43
C LEU A 144 -1.71 17.40 1.84
N THR A 145 -1.83 16.51 0.85
CA THR A 145 -3.13 16.13 0.28
C THR A 145 -3.75 15.03 1.14
N ARG A 146 -4.85 15.30 1.82
CA ARG A 146 -5.58 14.32 2.64
C ARG A 146 -7.00 14.18 2.15
N ILE A 147 -7.48 12.94 2.10
CA ILE A 147 -8.89 12.71 1.84
C ILE A 147 -9.64 12.87 3.16
N SER A 148 -10.67 13.71 3.14
CA SER A 148 -11.55 13.96 4.27
C SER A 148 -13.02 13.85 3.87
N ILE A 149 -13.89 13.66 4.87
CA ILE A 149 -15.33 13.62 4.66
C ILE A 149 -15.93 14.91 5.24
N ASN A 150 -16.60 15.66 4.38
CA ASN A 150 -17.38 16.81 4.84
C ASN A 150 -18.63 16.31 5.58
N THR A 151 -18.71 16.62 6.87
CA THR A 151 -19.78 16.17 7.76
C THR A 151 -21.15 16.67 7.35
N ASP A 152 -21.22 17.89 6.78
CA ASP A 152 -22.48 18.56 6.42
C ASP A 152 -23.09 17.98 5.14
N ALA A 153 -22.23 17.66 4.16
CA ALA A 153 -22.66 17.07 2.88
C ALA A 153 -22.84 15.53 2.96
N CYS A 154 -22.29 14.89 3.98
CA CYS A 154 -22.28 13.43 4.10
C CYS A 154 -23.57 12.89 4.73
N ILE A 155 -24.34 12.14 3.96
CA ILE A 155 -25.56 11.46 4.41
C ILE A 155 -25.31 10.04 4.96
N SER A 156 -24.07 9.66 5.20
CA SER A 156 -23.66 8.34 5.75
C SER A 156 -24.19 7.12 4.97
N CYS A 157 -24.36 7.22 3.65
CA CYS A 157 -24.90 6.15 2.80
C CYS A 157 -23.95 4.96 2.59
N GLY A 158 -22.65 5.08 2.94
CA GLY A 158 -21.66 4.01 2.87
C GLY A 158 -21.14 3.65 1.46
N LEU A 159 -21.58 4.34 0.38
CA LEU A 159 -21.13 4.04 -0.98
C LEU A 159 -19.61 4.21 -1.16
N CYS A 160 -19.03 5.26 -0.58
CA CYS A 160 -17.59 5.48 -0.61
C CYS A 160 -16.81 4.36 0.08
N ALA A 161 -17.29 3.87 1.23
CA ALA A 161 -16.68 2.76 1.95
C ALA A 161 -16.77 1.44 1.16
N SER A 162 -17.89 1.17 0.50
CA SER A 162 -18.07 -0.03 -0.33
C SER A 162 -17.17 -0.06 -1.56
N LYS A 163 -16.73 1.08 -2.06
CA LYS A 163 -15.82 1.23 -3.21
C LYS A 163 -14.36 1.34 -2.79
N CYS A 164 -14.07 1.48 -1.49
CA CYS A 164 -12.70 1.62 -1.00
C CYS A 164 -11.96 0.28 -1.00
N PRO A 165 -10.87 0.12 -1.79
CA PRO A 165 -10.16 -1.15 -1.89
C PRO A 165 -9.35 -1.49 -0.65
N THR A 166 -9.03 -0.52 0.19
CA THR A 166 -8.28 -0.68 1.43
C THR A 166 -9.12 -0.64 2.69
N GLY A 167 -10.43 -0.30 2.56
CA GLY A 167 -11.31 -0.17 3.71
C GLY A 167 -10.95 0.99 4.66
N SER A 168 -10.27 2.02 4.15
CA SER A 168 -9.77 3.16 4.94
C SER A 168 -10.87 4.13 5.37
N ILE A 169 -12.12 3.93 4.93
CA ILE A 169 -13.23 4.86 5.15
C ILE A 169 -14.18 4.30 6.21
N ASP A 170 -14.30 5.01 7.31
CA ASP A 170 -15.35 4.81 8.30
C ASP A 170 -16.48 5.81 8.03
N PHE A 171 -17.53 5.35 7.34
CA PHE A 171 -18.67 6.19 6.98
C PHE A 171 -19.59 6.47 8.17
N LYS A 172 -19.53 5.67 9.24
CA LYS A 172 -20.32 5.88 10.47
C LYS A 172 -19.75 7.04 11.28
N ASN A 173 -18.43 7.02 11.49
CA ASN A 173 -17.72 8.08 12.20
C ASN A 173 -17.29 9.22 11.29
N LYS A 174 -17.60 9.15 9.98
CA LYS A 174 -17.23 10.14 8.95
C LYS A 174 -15.74 10.46 8.94
N THR A 175 -14.90 9.43 9.09
CA THR A 175 -13.44 9.55 9.14
C THR A 175 -12.77 8.73 8.05
N VAL A 176 -11.59 9.19 7.62
CA VAL A 176 -10.75 8.48 6.65
C VAL A 176 -9.38 8.24 7.26
N ASP A 177 -8.96 6.99 7.32
CA ASP A 177 -7.60 6.64 7.71
C ASP A 177 -6.63 6.88 6.55
N ASN A 178 -5.99 8.05 6.54
CA ASN A 178 -5.03 8.43 5.50
C ASN A 178 -3.73 7.63 5.55
N GLU A 179 -3.48 6.87 6.64
CA GLU A 179 -2.35 5.95 6.73
C GLU A 179 -2.53 4.72 5.84
N THR A 180 -3.75 4.17 5.78
CA THR A 180 -4.07 3.01 4.95
C THR A 180 -4.61 3.39 3.57
N CYS A 181 -4.99 4.65 3.37
CA CYS A 181 -5.50 5.16 2.11
C CYS A 181 -4.41 5.20 1.03
N ILE A 182 -4.67 4.56 -0.12
CA ILE A 182 -3.76 4.53 -1.28
C ILE A 182 -4.06 5.60 -2.33
N LYS A 183 -5.00 6.50 -2.05
CA LYS A 183 -5.41 7.61 -2.92
C LYS A 183 -5.78 7.19 -4.35
N CYS A 184 -6.55 6.13 -4.47
CA CYS A 184 -7.10 5.64 -5.74
C CYS A 184 -8.31 6.46 -6.23
N PHE A 185 -8.81 7.40 -5.43
CA PHE A 185 -9.93 8.33 -5.71
C PHE A 185 -11.28 7.68 -6.05
N ASN A 186 -11.42 6.36 -5.95
CA ASN A 186 -12.68 5.66 -6.20
C ASN A 186 -13.83 6.14 -5.29
N CYS A 187 -13.52 6.68 -4.12
CA CYS A 187 -14.49 7.25 -3.20
C CYS A 187 -15.08 8.58 -3.70
N LEU A 188 -14.28 9.40 -4.40
CA LEU A 188 -14.74 10.66 -4.99
C LEU A 188 -15.79 10.41 -6.08
N THR A 189 -15.49 9.47 -6.99
CA THR A 189 -16.41 9.11 -8.07
C THR A 189 -17.67 8.41 -7.57
N ALA A 190 -17.60 7.73 -6.41
CA ALA A 190 -18.75 7.06 -5.81
C ALA A 190 -19.65 7.99 -5.01
N CYS A 191 -19.16 9.15 -4.58
CA CYS A 191 -19.93 10.06 -3.73
C CYS A 191 -20.83 10.99 -4.56
N ARG A 192 -22.13 10.69 -4.60
CA ARG A 192 -23.11 11.48 -5.35
C ARG A 192 -23.36 12.87 -4.76
N LYS A 193 -23.01 13.11 -3.50
CA LYS A 193 -23.26 14.35 -2.76
C LYS A 193 -22.01 15.23 -2.59
N ASN A 194 -20.90 14.88 -3.29
CA ASN A 194 -19.63 15.58 -3.16
C ASN A 194 -19.15 15.78 -1.72
N GLY A 195 -19.53 14.85 -0.83
CA GLY A 195 -19.16 14.90 0.58
C GLY A 195 -17.75 14.41 0.88
N ILE A 196 -16.90 14.16 -0.15
CA ILE A 196 -15.49 13.80 0.01
C ILE A 196 -14.64 14.91 -0.61
N THR A 197 -13.68 15.40 0.17
CA THR A 197 -12.74 16.48 -0.21
C THR A 197 -11.30 15.98 -0.11
N ILE A 198 -10.41 16.66 -0.82
CA ILE A 198 -8.95 16.41 -0.83
C ILE A 198 -8.26 17.54 -0.11
#